data_80ff17061e157cdec9c48ff3fffc82e5
#
_entry.id   80ff17061e157cdec9c48ff3fffc82e5
#
_cell.length_a   1.000
_cell.length_b   1.000
_cell.length_c   1.000
_cell.angle_alpha   90.00
_cell.angle_beta   90.00
_cell.angle_gamma   90.00
#
_symmetry.space_group_name_H-M   'P 1'
#
loop_
_entity.id
_entity.type
_entity.pdbx_description
1 polymer ?
#
loop_
_entity_poly.entity_id
_entity_poly.type
_entity_poly.pdbx_seq_one_letter_code
_entity_poly.pdbx_strand_id
1 'polypeptide(L)'
;MKDFLRNHGLWILFAGAVIAVALALLSYFSTNASPLVDLANTITSPFRAVCTSVSGWFTDKQNYYEDVTALKAENEALKKQIAEMEATVRQGEAASQENVFLRDLLDLRQQRRDLSDFETATVTERGVTNWTASLTLNKGTAHGVELGDCVIDGNGNLVGRISEVGYNWSTVLTVIDTDTSLGARVYRTKDIGIAGGDFALMGDGKLKLDSLPASCQLLEGDLVVTSGLGGYLPPDLVIGSVSELRADDSDTSNYAILTPAADLNGLTEVCIIKSFEIVS
;
A
#
# COMPACT_ATOMS: atom_id res chain seq x y z
N MET A 1 54.24 -19.98 -22.81
CA MET A 1 54.76 -18.59 -23.02
C MET A 1 54.87 -17.76 -21.73
N LYS A 2 54.03 -17.98 -20.69
CA LYS A 2 54.12 -17.21 -19.44
C LYS A 2 55.36 -17.52 -18.58
N ASP A 3 55.84 -18.75 -18.58
CA ASP A 3 56.98 -19.14 -17.74
C ASP A 3 58.34 -18.77 -18.33
N PHE A 4 58.44 -18.60 -19.63
CA PHE A 4 59.65 -18.11 -20.30
C PHE A 4 59.91 -16.64 -19.99
N LEU A 5 58.90 -15.81 -19.95
CA LEU A 5 59.00 -14.37 -19.61
C LEU A 5 59.33 -14.12 -18.14
N ARG A 6 58.89 -15.01 -17.24
CA ARG A 6 59.12 -14.87 -15.80
C ARG A 6 60.55 -15.18 -15.40
N ASN A 7 61.21 -16.12 -16.10
CA ASN A 7 62.57 -16.57 -15.75
C ASN A 7 63.67 -15.83 -16.51
N HIS A 8 63.35 -15.20 -17.68
CA HIS A 8 64.32 -14.53 -18.51
C HIS A 8 64.01 -13.04 -18.75
N GLY A 9 62.90 -12.52 -18.16
CA GLY A 9 62.45 -11.14 -18.34
C GLY A 9 63.49 -10.10 -17.89
N LEU A 10 64.20 -10.39 -16.79
CA LEU A 10 65.27 -9.57 -16.24
C LEU A 10 66.51 -9.57 -17.18
N TRP A 11 66.83 -10.71 -17.81
CA TRP A 11 67.94 -10.82 -18.78
C TRP A 11 67.63 -10.11 -20.10
N ILE A 12 66.39 -10.16 -20.55
CA ILE A 12 65.94 -9.44 -21.77
C ILE A 12 65.96 -7.92 -21.53
N LEU A 13 65.52 -7.47 -20.34
CA LEU A 13 65.63 -6.05 -19.95
C LEU A 13 67.08 -5.58 -19.85
N PHE A 14 67.97 -6.43 -19.24
CA PHE A 14 69.36 -6.13 -19.12
C PHE A 14 70.04 -6.08 -20.50
N ALA A 15 69.79 -7.01 -21.40
CA ALA A 15 70.27 -7.03 -22.76
C ALA A 15 69.79 -5.80 -23.54
N GLY A 16 68.50 -5.38 -23.41
CA GLY A 16 67.99 -4.17 -24.01
C GLY A 16 68.66 -2.88 -23.49
N ALA A 17 68.93 -2.80 -22.18
CA ALA A 17 69.65 -1.70 -21.58
C ALA A 17 71.11 -1.62 -22.07
N VAL A 18 71.82 -2.76 -22.15
CA VAL A 18 73.18 -2.80 -22.69
C VAL A 18 73.25 -2.40 -24.14
N ILE A 19 72.31 -2.82 -24.98
CA ILE A 19 72.19 -2.42 -26.38
C ILE A 19 71.93 -0.90 -26.49
N ALA A 20 71.05 -0.36 -25.65
CA ALA A 20 70.76 1.08 -25.62
C ALA A 20 71.97 1.93 -25.22
N VAL A 21 72.72 1.47 -24.22
CA VAL A 21 73.97 2.14 -23.80
C VAL A 21 75.09 2.01 -24.88
N ALA A 22 75.19 0.85 -25.54
CA ALA A 22 76.15 0.67 -26.66
C ALA A 22 75.85 1.59 -27.84
N LEU A 23 74.56 1.76 -28.19
CA LEU A 23 74.10 2.68 -29.23
C LEU A 23 74.30 4.14 -28.84
N ALA A 24 74.11 4.50 -27.57
CA ALA A 24 74.39 5.84 -27.07
C ALA A 24 75.90 6.15 -27.08
N LEU A 25 76.82 5.22 -26.77
CA LEU A 25 78.24 5.34 -26.83
C LEU A 25 78.71 5.42 -28.27
N LEU A 26 78.20 4.65 -29.22
CA LEU A 26 78.44 4.73 -30.62
C LEU A 26 78.03 6.10 -31.21
N SER A 27 76.94 6.65 -30.79
CA SER A 27 76.44 7.98 -31.14
C SER A 27 77.39 9.10 -30.63
N TYR A 28 77.93 8.90 -29.43
CA TYR A 28 78.85 9.88 -28.83
C TYR A 28 80.25 9.91 -29.52
N PHE A 29 80.72 8.75 -30.02
CA PHE A 29 82.02 8.63 -30.71
C PHE A 29 81.96 8.97 -32.21
N SER A 30 80.80 9.02 -32.81
CA SER A 30 80.58 9.31 -34.22
C SER A 30 80.27 10.79 -34.45
N THR A 31 81.36 11.63 -34.46
CA THR A 31 81.26 13.11 -34.61
C THR A 31 81.08 13.57 -36.04
N ASN A 32 80.93 12.70 -37.03
CA ASN A 32 80.67 13.07 -38.41
C ASN A 32 80.05 11.96 -39.20
N ALA A 33 78.74 12.01 -39.43
CA ALA A 33 78.02 11.63 -40.65
C ALA A 33 76.57 11.42 -40.46
N SER A 34 75.78 12.05 -41.27
CA SER A 34 74.32 12.06 -41.37
C SER A 34 73.57 10.76 -41.76
N PRO A 35 74.14 9.58 -42.02
CA PRO A 35 73.36 8.39 -42.35
C PRO A 35 72.81 7.65 -41.13
N LEU A 36 73.25 7.92 -39.88
CA LEU A 36 72.81 7.23 -38.69
C LEU A 36 71.50 7.78 -38.11
N VAL A 37 71.16 9.02 -38.44
CA VAL A 37 69.92 9.66 -38.04
C VAL A 37 68.71 9.03 -38.74
N ASP A 38 68.84 8.64 -40.00
CA ASP A 38 67.78 7.96 -40.77
C ASP A 38 67.55 6.52 -40.32
N LEU A 39 68.62 5.82 -39.92
CA LEU A 39 68.51 4.47 -39.33
C LEU A 39 67.89 4.51 -37.96
N ALA A 40 68.21 5.48 -37.13
CA ALA A 40 67.57 5.66 -35.81
C ALA A 40 66.06 5.99 -35.93
N ASN A 41 65.71 6.82 -36.90
CA ASN A 41 64.30 7.13 -37.17
C ASN A 41 63.52 5.95 -37.75
N THR A 42 64.16 5.11 -38.57
CA THR A 42 63.55 3.92 -39.16
C THR A 42 63.35 2.82 -38.12
N ILE A 43 64.22 2.69 -37.13
CA ILE A 43 64.08 1.69 -36.02
C ILE A 43 63.15 2.19 -34.93
N THR A 44 63.03 3.49 -34.66
CA THR A 44 62.20 4.05 -33.63
C THR A 44 60.74 4.25 -34.05
N SER A 45 60.46 4.30 -35.38
CA SER A 45 59.12 4.53 -35.93
C SER A 45 58.13 3.39 -35.54
N PRO A 46 58.47 2.08 -35.62
CA PRO A 46 57.55 1.03 -35.18
C PRO A 46 57.33 1.01 -33.68
N PHE A 47 58.34 1.39 -32.87
CA PHE A 47 58.22 1.49 -31.43
C PHE A 47 57.30 2.63 -30.99
N ARG A 48 57.33 3.78 -31.66
CA ARG A 48 56.39 4.86 -31.42
C ARG A 48 54.97 4.48 -31.77
N ALA A 49 54.73 3.78 -32.86
CA ALA A 49 53.41 3.31 -33.26
C ALA A 49 52.82 2.29 -32.27
N VAL A 50 53.68 1.42 -31.72
CA VAL A 50 53.24 0.46 -30.68
C VAL A 50 52.95 1.14 -29.34
N CYS A 51 53.79 2.09 -28.92
CA CYS A 51 53.55 2.85 -27.68
C CYS A 51 52.30 3.71 -27.76
N THR A 52 51.99 4.35 -28.89
CA THR A 52 50.76 5.16 -29.06
C THR A 52 49.49 4.28 -29.14
N SER A 53 49.58 3.12 -29.77
CA SER A 53 48.42 2.20 -29.80
C SER A 53 48.14 1.55 -28.45
N VAL A 54 49.16 1.25 -27.65
CA VAL A 54 49.03 0.72 -26.29
C VAL A 54 48.49 1.78 -25.31
N SER A 55 48.99 3.03 -25.43
CA SER A 55 48.49 4.14 -24.59
C SER A 55 47.02 4.47 -24.91
N GLY A 56 46.61 4.45 -26.17
CA GLY A 56 45.21 4.64 -26.58
C GLY A 56 44.31 3.57 -26.03
N TRP A 57 44.71 2.30 -26.11
CA TRP A 57 43.90 1.19 -25.57
C TRP A 57 43.75 1.24 -24.04
N PHE A 58 44.76 1.72 -23.31
CA PHE A 58 44.65 1.90 -21.85
C PHE A 58 43.72 3.07 -21.51
N THR A 59 43.78 4.17 -22.24
CA THR A 59 42.94 5.35 -22.02
C THR A 59 41.49 5.05 -22.34
N ASP A 60 41.19 4.32 -23.42
CA ASP A 60 39.85 3.92 -23.79
C ASP A 60 39.21 2.95 -22.75
N LYS A 61 40.05 2.05 -22.19
CA LYS A 61 39.56 1.16 -21.12
C LYS A 61 39.31 1.91 -19.81
N GLN A 62 40.12 2.87 -19.47
CA GLN A 62 39.95 3.67 -18.25
C GLN A 62 38.71 4.55 -18.35
N ASN A 63 38.47 5.21 -19.44
CA ASN A 63 37.27 5.97 -19.73
C ASN A 63 36.01 5.08 -19.69
N TYR A 64 36.10 3.88 -20.29
CA TYR A 64 34.97 2.93 -20.23
C TYR A 64 34.61 2.52 -18.79
N TYR A 65 35.58 2.29 -17.93
CA TYR A 65 35.32 1.96 -16.52
C TYR A 65 34.78 3.16 -15.71
N GLU A 66 35.27 4.36 -16.01
CA GLU A 66 34.74 5.59 -15.42
C GLU A 66 33.32 5.85 -15.85
N ASP A 67 32.97 5.67 -17.12
CA ASP A 67 31.62 5.79 -17.65
C ASP A 67 30.68 4.75 -17.05
N VAL A 68 31.13 3.51 -16.93
CA VAL A 68 30.31 2.44 -16.29
C VAL A 68 30.07 2.71 -14.80
N THR A 69 31.05 3.24 -14.10
CA THR A 69 30.89 3.61 -12.68
C THR A 69 30.00 4.83 -12.51
N ALA A 70 30.12 5.83 -13.39
CA ALA A 70 29.25 7.00 -13.41
C ALA A 70 27.79 6.61 -13.72
N LEU A 71 27.58 5.78 -14.75
CA LEU A 71 26.24 5.25 -15.09
C LEU A 71 25.62 4.42 -13.98
N LYS A 72 26.42 3.62 -13.25
CA LYS A 72 25.93 2.91 -12.08
C LYS A 72 25.53 3.85 -10.95
N ALA A 73 26.37 4.86 -10.67
CA ALA A 73 26.05 5.86 -9.65
C ALA A 73 24.79 6.66 -10.01
N GLU A 74 24.62 7.04 -11.27
CA GLU A 74 23.42 7.70 -11.76
C GLU A 74 22.18 6.79 -11.65
N ASN A 75 22.31 5.51 -12.01
CA ASN A 75 21.22 4.55 -11.87
C ASN A 75 20.78 4.36 -10.42
N GLU A 76 21.72 4.26 -9.47
CA GLU A 76 21.41 4.20 -8.05
C GLU A 76 20.79 5.51 -7.53
N ALA A 77 21.26 6.66 -8.00
CA ALA A 77 20.67 7.95 -7.65
C ALA A 77 19.23 8.07 -8.19
N LEU A 78 18.99 7.66 -9.44
CA LEU A 78 17.65 7.63 -10.03
C LEU A 78 16.70 6.67 -9.30
N LYS A 79 17.17 5.48 -8.94
CA LYS A 79 16.38 4.53 -8.14
C LYS A 79 15.99 5.12 -6.78
N LYS A 80 16.93 5.83 -6.13
CA LYS A 80 16.65 6.51 -4.87
C LYS A 80 15.61 7.61 -5.05
N GLN A 81 15.71 8.42 -6.10
CA GLN A 81 14.73 9.45 -6.43
C GLN A 81 13.34 8.84 -6.70
N ILE A 82 13.28 7.74 -7.45
CA ILE A 82 12.02 7.03 -7.70
C ILE A 82 11.40 6.57 -6.37
N ALA A 83 12.18 5.93 -5.49
CA ALA A 83 11.69 5.48 -4.19
C ALA A 83 11.19 6.65 -3.30
N GLU A 84 11.87 7.79 -3.32
CA GLU A 84 11.46 9.00 -2.60
C GLU A 84 10.16 9.59 -3.20
N MET A 85 10.06 9.64 -4.54
CA MET A 85 8.85 10.09 -5.22
C MET A 85 7.66 9.16 -4.94
N GLU A 86 7.85 7.85 -5.00
CA GLU A 86 6.81 6.87 -4.68
C GLU A 86 6.33 7.01 -3.22
N ALA A 87 7.25 7.26 -2.28
CA ALA A 87 6.90 7.51 -0.89
C ALA A 87 6.05 8.79 -0.75
N THR A 88 6.40 9.84 -1.47
CA THR A 88 5.66 11.12 -1.47
C THR A 88 4.28 10.95 -2.09
N VAL A 89 4.17 10.20 -3.19
CA VAL A 89 2.88 9.89 -3.83
C VAL A 89 1.97 9.12 -2.87
N ARG A 90 2.48 8.05 -2.23
CA ARG A 90 1.69 7.30 -1.23
C ARG A 90 1.20 8.16 -0.07
N GLN A 91 2.05 9.07 0.44
CA GLN A 91 1.64 10.01 1.49
C GLN A 91 0.56 10.98 0.99
N GLY A 92 0.69 11.48 -0.24
CA GLY A 92 -0.30 12.36 -0.87
C GLY A 92 -1.64 11.67 -1.10
N GLU A 93 -1.63 10.42 -1.52
CA GLU A 93 -2.83 9.60 -1.70
C GLU A 93 -3.54 9.34 -0.37
N ALA A 94 -2.80 8.97 0.69
CA ALA A 94 -3.37 8.78 2.02
C ALA A 94 -4.00 10.08 2.56
N ALA A 95 -3.30 11.21 2.46
CA ALA A 95 -3.84 12.50 2.87
C ALA A 95 -5.07 12.94 2.03
N SER A 96 -5.12 12.55 0.77
CA SER A 96 -6.29 12.82 -0.09
C SER A 96 -7.50 12.01 0.33
N GLN A 97 -7.31 10.72 0.66
CA GLN A 97 -8.39 9.85 1.14
C GLN A 97 -8.93 10.34 2.49
N GLU A 98 -8.05 10.69 3.43
CA GLU A 98 -8.44 11.29 4.71
C GLU A 98 -9.24 12.59 4.51
N ASN A 99 -8.84 13.45 3.56
CA ASN A 99 -9.56 14.69 3.26
C ASN A 99 -10.97 14.43 2.72
N VAL A 100 -11.14 13.42 1.86
CA VAL A 100 -12.46 13.02 1.35
C VAL A 100 -13.32 12.54 2.52
N PHE A 101 -12.82 11.61 3.32
CA PHE A 101 -13.52 11.08 4.48
C PHE A 101 -13.96 12.18 5.45
N LEU A 102 -13.07 13.14 5.78
CA LEU A 102 -13.40 14.25 6.69
C LEU A 102 -14.46 15.20 6.11
N ARG A 103 -14.47 15.42 4.79
CA ARG A 103 -15.52 16.21 4.13
C ARG A 103 -16.86 15.52 4.18
N ASP A 104 -16.90 14.22 3.85
CA ASP A 104 -18.12 13.42 3.90
C ASP A 104 -18.69 13.41 5.33
N LEU A 105 -17.83 13.27 6.35
CA LEU A 105 -18.23 13.34 7.75
C LEU A 105 -18.76 14.74 8.17
N LEU A 106 -18.17 15.81 7.65
CA LEU A 106 -18.67 17.16 7.91
C LEU A 106 -20.04 17.39 7.28
N ASP A 107 -20.27 16.90 6.08
CA ASP A 107 -21.55 16.97 5.39
C ASP A 107 -22.60 16.11 6.10
N LEU A 108 -22.22 14.90 6.56
CA LEU A 108 -23.08 14.05 7.38
C LEU A 108 -23.49 14.76 8.69
N ARG A 109 -22.55 15.39 9.39
CA ARG A 109 -22.82 16.13 10.64
C ARG A 109 -23.79 17.29 10.44
N GLN A 110 -23.76 17.95 9.28
CA GLN A 110 -24.73 19.02 8.97
C GLN A 110 -26.13 18.46 8.70
N GLN A 111 -26.23 17.27 8.10
CA GLN A 111 -27.49 16.60 7.78
C GLN A 111 -28.09 15.90 9.01
N ARG A 112 -27.25 15.31 9.87
CA ARG A 112 -27.61 14.49 11.02
C ARG A 112 -27.22 15.21 12.32
N ARG A 113 -28.01 16.20 12.71
CA ARG A 113 -27.81 16.97 13.95
C ARG A 113 -28.16 16.22 15.22
N ASP A 114 -28.89 15.10 15.06
CA ASP A 114 -29.22 14.15 16.13
C ASP A 114 -27.99 13.37 16.63
N LEU A 115 -26.93 13.30 15.81
CA LEU A 115 -25.66 12.68 16.17
C LEU A 115 -24.71 13.76 16.69
N SER A 116 -24.48 13.79 17.99
CA SER A 116 -23.87 14.95 18.63
C SER A 116 -22.38 14.81 18.93
N ASP A 117 -21.86 13.61 19.15
CA ASP A 117 -20.45 13.38 19.51
C ASP A 117 -19.86 12.25 18.68
N PHE A 118 -18.88 12.62 17.86
CA PHE A 118 -18.18 11.74 16.93
C PHE A 118 -16.69 11.64 17.27
N GLU A 119 -16.14 10.45 17.19
CA GLU A 119 -14.70 10.21 17.24
C GLU A 119 -14.26 9.48 15.97
N THR A 120 -13.31 10.05 15.23
CA THR A 120 -12.73 9.38 14.06
C THR A 120 -11.69 8.37 14.49
N ALA A 121 -11.70 7.20 13.87
CA ALA A 121 -10.77 6.13 14.18
C ALA A 121 -10.26 5.45 12.90
N THR A 122 -9.01 4.99 12.96
CA THR A 122 -8.37 4.22 11.89
C THR A 122 -8.50 2.73 12.19
N VAL A 123 -8.81 1.94 11.17
CA VAL A 123 -8.83 0.49 11.25
C VAL A 123 -7.37 -0.02 11.25
N THR A 124 -6.95 -0.64 12.35
CA THR A 124 -5.58 -1.15 12.52
C THR A 124 -5.46 -2.63 12.19
N GLU A 125 -6.53 -3.39 12.39
CA GLU A 125 -6.55 -4.83 12.14
C GLU A 125 -7.94 -5.28 11.70
N ARG A 126 -7.99 -6.35 10.90
CA ARG A 126 -9.22 -7.02 10.47
C ARG A 126 -9.19 -8.47 10.90
N GLY A 127 -10.08 -8.83 11.76
CA GLY A 127 -10.30 -10.20 12.18
C GLY A 127 -11.39 -10.83 11.31
N VAL A 128 -10.98 -11.63 10.33
CA VAL A 128 -11.92 -12.43 9.53
C VAL A 128 -11.64 -13.89 9.81
N THR A 129 -12.53 -14.53 10.54
CA THR A 129 -12.53 -15.98 10.74
C THR A 129 -13.82 -16.56 10.14
N ASN A 130 -13.97 -17.87 10.14
CA ASN A 130 -15.24 -18.49 9.70
C ASN A 130 -16.45 -18.16 10.61
N TRP A 131 -16.22 -17.50 11.74
CA TRP A 131 -17.22 -17.23 12.79
C TRP A 131 -17.34 -15.76 13.17
N THR A 132 -16.31 -14.96 12.90
CA THR A 132 -16.27 -13.56 13.31
C THR A 132 -15.81 -12.66 12.17
N ALA A 133 -16.47 -11.54 12.02
CA ALA A 133 -16.08 -10.44 11.14
C ALA A 133 -15.94 -9.19 12.00
N SER A 134 -14.71 -8.92 12.48
CA SER A 134 -14.42 -7.82 13.39
C SER A 134 -13.35 -6.88 12.83
N LEU A 135 -13.36 -5.65 13.31
CA LEU A 135 -12.35 -4.63 13.00
C LEU A 135 -11.76 -4.11 14.31
N THR A 136 -10.45 -3.95 14.38
CA THR A 136 -9.80 -3.28 15.51
C THR A 136 -9.51 -1.83 15.14
N LEU A 137 -9.84 -0.91 16.03
CA LEU A 137 -9.65 0.52 15.88
C LEU A 137 -8.56 1.04 16.81
N ASN A 138 -7.91 2.14 16.44
CA ASN A 138 -6.87 2.82 17.22
C ASN A 138 -7.42 3.78 18.30
N LYS A 139 -8.67 3.63 18.69
CA LYS A 139 -9.35 4.46 19.69
C LYS A 139 -9.99 3.59 20.76
N GLY A 140 -9.98 4.06 22.01
CA GLY A 140 -10.53 3.35 23.15
C GLY A 140 -11.03 4.29 24.25
N THR A 141 -11.08 3.81 25.49
CA THR A 141 -11.61 4.58 26.62
C THR A 141 -10.91 5.94 26.84
N ALA A 142 -9.62 6.06 26.49
CA ALA A 142 -8.90 7.34 26.52
C ALA A 142 -9.51 8.41 25.61
N HIS A 143 -10.29 8.00 24.63
CA HIS A 143 -10.98 8.86 23.65
C HIS A 143 -12.49 8.96 23.90
N GLY A 144 -12.97 8.41 25.01
CA GLY A 144 -14.38 8.39 25.39
C GLY A 144 -15.20 7.34 24.62
N VAL A 145 -14.55 6.30 24.06
CA VAL A 145 -15.23 5.18 23.41
C VAL A 145 -15.74 4.21 24.47
N GLU A 146 -17.00 3.80 24.34
CA GLU A 146 -17.68 2.89 25.25
C GLU A 146 -18.18 1.62 24.54
N LEU A 147 -18.47 0.60 25.33
CA LEU A 147 -19.10 -0.62 24.80
C LEU A 147 -20.49 -0.32 24.24
N GLY A 148 -20.76 -0.79 23.04
CA GLY A 148 -22.05 -0.58 22.38
C GLY A 148 -22.10 0.64 21.47
N ASP A 149 -21.08 1.51 21.50
CA ASP A 149 -20.99 2.66 20.58
C ASP A 149 -21.15 2.20 19.13
N CYS A 150 -21.87 3.01 18.38
CA CYS A 150 -22.16 2.75 16.97
C CYS A 150 -21.00 3.20 16.09
N VAL A 151 -20.65 2.38 15.11
CA VAL A 151 -19.59 2.68 14.15
C VAL A 151 -20.16 2.80 12.75
N ILE A 152 -19.85 3.91 12.07
CA ILE A 152 -20.29 4.23 10.71
C ILE A 152 -19.10 4.54 9.80
N ASP A 153 -19.33 4.42 8.49
CA ASP A 153 -18.40 4.93 7.48
C ASP A 153 -18.56 6.44 7.25
N GLY A 154 -17.76 7.02 6.34
CA GLY A 154 -17.83 8.45 5.99
C GLY A 154 -19.17 8.87 5.37
N ASN A 155 -19.92 7.94 4.78
CA ASN A 155 -21.22 8.18 4.14
C ASN A 155 -22.40 8.03 5.11
N GLY A 156 -22.15 7.65 6.37
CA GLY A 156 -23.18 7.41 7.36
C GLY A 156 -23.80 6.01 7.31
N ASN A 157 -23.18 5.06 6.61
CA ASN A 157 -23.63 3.69 6.60
C ASN A 157 -23.12 2.95 7.85
N LEU A 158 -23.93 2.08 8.38
CA LEU A 158 -23.60 1.30 9.56
C LEU A 158 -22.52 0.25 9.26
N VAL A 159 -21.42 0.32 9.97
CA VAL A 159 -20.33 -0.67 9.94
C VAL A 159 -20.55 -1.75 10.99
N GLY A 160 -20.94 -1.35 12.20
CA GLY A 160 -21.12 -2.25 13.31
C GLY A 160 -21.24 -1.52 14.65
N ARG A 161 -20.92 -2.23 15.74
CA ARG A 161 -20.87 -1.65 17.09
C ARG A 161 -19.63 -2.10 17.84
N ILE A 162 -19.23 -1.32 18.84
CA ILE A 162 -18.11 -1.67 19.72
C ILE A 162 -18.50 -2.85 20.61
N SER A 163 -17.74 -3.95 20.49
CA SER A 163 -17.93 -5.18 21.29
C SER A 163 -16.91 -5.30 22.41
N GLU A 164 -15.72 -4.74 22.24
CA GLU A 164 -14.68 -4.70 23.26
C GLU A 164 -13.96 -3.36 23.22
N VAL A 165 -13.52 -2.89 24.39
CA VAL A 165 -12.82 -1.62 24.49
C VAL A 165 -11.64 -1.74 25.46
N GLY A 166 -10.46 -1.36 24.98
CA GLY A 166 -9.26 -1.18 25.76
C GLY A 166 -8.97 0.31 26.01
N TYR A 167 -7.80 0.63 26.54
CA TYR A 167 -7.44 2.03 26.83
C TYR A 167 -7.30 2.87 25.56
N ASN A 168 -6.59 2.34 24.54
CA ASN A 168 -6.29 3.03 23.27
C ASN A 168 -6.70 2.22 22.03
N TRP A 169 -7.50 1.21 22.19
CA TRP A 169 -8.01 0.38 21.11
C TRP A 169 -9.45 -0.06 21.40
N SER A 170 -10.17 -0.44 20.37
CA SER A 170 -11.51 -1.07 20.50
C SER A 170 -11.74 -2.05 19.36
N THR A 171 -12.62 -3.03 19.59
CA THR A 171 -13.04 -3.99 18.58
C THR A 171 -14.47 -3.71 18.18
N VAL A 172 -14.70 -3.60 16.89
CA VAL A 172 -16.01 -3.47 16.26
C VAL A 172 -16.48 -4.84 15.81
N LEU A 173 -17.66 -5.24 16.23
CA LEU A 173 -18.37 -6.34 15.64
C LEU A 173 -19.18 -5.82 14.46
N THR A 174 -18.88 -6.31 13.26
CA THR A 174 -19.50 -5.78 12.04
C THR A 174 -20.94 -6.25 11.85
N VAL A 175 -21.67 -5.60 10.93
CA VAL A 175 -23.08 -5.96 10.66
C VAL A 175 -23.27 -7.38 10.08
N ILE A 176 -22.21 -7.96 9.50
CA ILE A 176 -22.23 -9.32 8.94
C ILE A 176 -21.79 -10.40 9.92
N ASP A 177 -21.33 -10.01 11.12
CA ASP A 177 -20.90 -10.96 12.13
C ASP A 177 -22.08 -11.77 12.70
N THR A 178 -21.86 -13.07 12.93
CA THR A 178 -22.92 -13.98 13.39
C THR A 178 -23.49 -13.64 14.75
N ASP A 179 -22.74 -12.94 15.60
CA ASP A 179 -23.18 -12.47 16.91
C ASP A 179 -23.85 -11.09 16.85
N THR A 180 -23.98 -10.52 15.65
CA THR A 180 -24.65 -9.23 15.44
C THR A 180 -26.15 -9.45 15.23
N SER A 181 -26.94 -8.73 16.04
CA SER A 181 -28.39 -8.63 15.91
C SER A 181 -28.84 -7.20 16.14
N LEU A 182 -29.45 -6.60 15.12
CA LEU A 182 -29.78 -5.18 15.06
C LEU A 182 -31.27 -4.98 14.76
N GLY A 183 -31.93 -4.11 15.51
CA GLY A 183 -33.26 -3.65 15.13
C GLY A 183 -33.24 -2.92 13.80
N ALA A 184 -33.87 -3.46 12.80
CA ALA A 184 -33.91 -2.94 11.43
C ALA A 184 -35.32 -2.48 11.04
N ARG A 185 -35.39 -1.57 10.08
CA ARG A 185 -36.63 -1.08 9.50
C ARG A 185 -36.45 -0.93 7.99
N VAL A 186 -37.41 -1.46 7.25
CA VAL A 186 -37.47 -1.22 5.80
C VAL A 186 -37.87 0.24 5.56
N TYR A 187 -37.05 1.00 4.83
CA TYR A 187 -37.28 2.44 4.68
C TYR A 187 -38.58 2.78 3.98
N ARG A 188 -38.97 1.99 2.94
CA ARG A 188 -40.18 2.22 2.12
C ARG A 188 -41.46 1.83 2.85
N THR A 189 -41.53 0.62 3.40
CA THR A 189 -42.76 0.08 3.98
C THR A 189 -42.93 0.39 5.49
N LYS A 190 -41.83 0.81 6.13
CA LYS A 190 -41.69 1.05 7.58
C LYS A 190 -41.86 -0.21 8.42
N ASP A 191 -41.89 -1.39 7.81
CA ASP A 191 -41.92 -2.65 8.52
C ASP A 191 -40.62 -2.85 9.32
N ILE A 192 -40.79 -3.40 10.54
CA ILE A 192 -39.69 -3.62 11.47
C ILE A 192 -39.32 -5.09 11.42
N GLY A 193 -38.02 -5.36 11.42
CA GLY A 193 -37.44 -6.68 11.47
C GLY A 193 -36.13 -6.67 12.25
N ILE A 194 -35.42 -7.77 12.21
CA ILE A 194 -34.11 -7.94 12.81
C ILE A 194 -33.12 -8.23 11.70
N ALA A 195 -32.08 -7.36 11.58
CA ALA A 195 -30.96 -7.60 10.71
C ALA A 195 -29.80 -8.19 11.52
N GLY A 196 -29.16 -9.23 11.01
CA GLY A 196 -28.04 -9.87 11.68
C GLY A 196 -27.20 -10.69 10.74
N GLY A 197 -26.00 -11.03 11.18
CA GLY A 197 -25.14 -11.94 10.45
C GLY A 197 -25.68 -13.36 10.45
N ASP A 198 -25.34 -14.07 9.40
CA ASP A 198 -25.68 -15.49 9.25
C ASP A 198 -24.41 -16.23 8.78
N PHE A 199 -24.16 -17.39 9.38
CA PHE A 199 -22.97 -18.17 9.08
C PHE A 199 -22.81 -18.54 7.60
N ALA A 200 -23.92 -18.84 6.94
CA ALA A 200 -23.88 -19.20 5.52
C ALA A 200 -23.70 -17.98 4.60
N LEU A 201 -24.04 -16.77 5.07
CA LEU A 201 -24.00 -15.52 4.29
C LEU A 201 -22.75 -14.68 4.57
N MET A 202 -22.13 -14.85 5.73
CA MET A 202 -20.97 -14.05 6.14
C MET A 202 -19.79 -14.18 5.17
N GLY A 203 -19.55 -15.39 4.63
CA GLY A 203 -18.49 -15.63 3.64
C GLY A 203 -18.67 -14.84 2.35
N ASP A 204 -19.91 -14.52 1.99
CA ASP A 204 -20.29 -13.72 0.83
C ASP A 204 -20.40 -12.21 1.18
N GLY A 205 -20.09 -11.82 2.42
CA GLY A 205 -20.22 -10.45 2.91
C GLY A 205 -21.65 -9.96 3.01
N LYS A 206 -22.61 -10.86 3.22
CA LYS A 206 -24.05 -10.57 3.30
C LYS A 206 -24.59 -10.81 4.71
N LEU A 207 -25.76 -10.26 4.99
CA LEU A 207 -26.49 -10.46 6.24
C LEU A 207 -27.95 -10.80 5.97
N LYS A 208 -28.63 -11.29 7.01
CA LYS A 208 -30.03 -11.71 6.97
C LYS A 208 -30.91 -10.64 7.60
N LEU A 209 -32.09 -10.42 7.03
CA LEU A 209 -33.19 -9.67 7.63
C LEU A 209 -34.35 -10.63 7.86
N ASP A 210 -34.70 -10.86 9.10
CA ASP A 210 -35.81 -11.75 9.49
C ASP A 210 -36.79 -11.05 10.43
N SER A 211 -37.69 -11.84 11.01
CA SER A 211 -38.74 -11.37 11.96
C SER A 211 -39.63 -10.27 11.38
N LEU A 212 -39.85 -10.30 10.07
CA LEU A 212 -40.71 -9.36 9.37
C LEU A 212 -42.20 -9.78 9.52
N PRO A 213 -43.14 -8.80 9.57
CA PRO A 213 -44.56 -9.11 9.52
C PRO A 213 -44.93 -9.91 8.27
N ALA A 214 -45.84 -10.86 8.40
CA ALA A 214 -46.31 -11.66 7.24
C ALA A 214 -46.95 -10.81 6.13
N SER A 215 -47.40 -9.60 6.45
CA SER A 215 -47.96 -8.63 5.50
C SER A 215 -46.89 -7.79 4.78
N CYS A 216 -45.63 -7.93 5.16
CA CYS A 216 -44.55 -7.15 4.59
C CYS A 216 -44.34 -7.44 3.08
N GLN A 217 -44.34 -6.39 2.27
CA GLN A 217 -44.14 -6.47 0.84
C GLN A 217 -42.74 -5.93 0.50
N LEU A 218 -41.72 -6.76 0.70
CA LEU A 218 -40.37 -6.46 0.33
C LEU A 218 -40.15 -6.53 -1.19
N LEU A 219 -39.29 -5.67 -1.69
CA LEU A 219 -38.80 -5.70 -3.05
C LEU A 219 -37.27 -5.74 -3.03
N GLU A 220 -36.68 -6.36 -4.04
CA GLU A 220 -35.25 -6.24 -4.29
C GLU A 220 -34.86 -4.77 -4.49
N GLY A 221 -33.78 -4.33 -3.87
CA GLY A 221 -33.36 -2.93 -3.85
C GLY A 221 -33.97 -2.09 -2.71
N ASP A 222 -34.91 -2.62 -1.91
CA ASP A 222 -35.43 -1.89 -0.75
C ASP A 222 -34.29 -1.57 0.23
N LEU A 223 -34.24 -0.30 0.66
CA LEU A 223 -33.27 0.17 1.63
C LEU A 223 -33.69 -0.24 3.04
N VAL A 224 -32.74 -0.77 3.80
CA VAL A 224 -32.92 -1.18 5.19
C VAL A 224 -32.05 -0.30 6.09
N VAL A 225 -32.67 0.28 7.11
CA VAL A 225 -32.06 1.21 8.06
C VAL A 225 -32.25 0.74 9.49
N THR A 226 -31.46 1.27 10.42
CA THR A 226 -31.67 1.02 11.85
C THR A 226 -33.02 1.53 12.31
N SER A 227 -33.70 0.76 13.17
CA SER A 227 -35.03 1.13 13.67
C SER A 227 -35.01 2.18 14.78
N GLY A 228 -33.87 2.35 15.48
CA GLY A 228 -33.77 3.19 16.69
C GLY A 228 -34.48 2.59 17.92
N LEU A 229 -35.16 1.45 17.77
CA LEU A 229 -35.87 0.83 18.89
C LEU A 229 -34.90 0.27 19.94
N GLY A 230 -35.25 0.44 21.20
CA GLY A 230 -34.41 0.04 22.33
C GLY A 230 -33.32 1.05 22.70
N GLY A 231 -33.10 2.08 21.92
CA GLY A 231 -32.14 3.15 22.24
C GLY A 231 -30.66 2.74 22.19
N TYR A 232 -30.34 1.60 21.59
CA TYR A 232 -28.97 1.09 21.46
C TYR A 232 -28.24 1.64 20.23
N LEU A 233 -28.99 1.99 19.19
CA LEU A 233 -28.45 2.55 17.94
C LEU A 233 -29.25 3.78 17.52
N PRO A 234 -28.62 4.78 16.92
CA PRO A 234 -29.34 5.88 16.29
C PRO A 234 -30.31 5.36 15.24
N PRO A 235 -31.50 5.97 15.08
CA PRO A 235 -32.42 5.64 14.00
C PRO A 235 -31.86 6.08 12.64
N ASP A 236 -32.38 5.45 11.59
CA ASP A 236 -32.16 5.84 10.18
C ASP A 236 -30.70 5.75 9.69
N LEU A 237 -29.82 4.96 10.34
CA LEU A 237 -28.54 4.61 9.77
C LEU A 237 -28.73 3.51 8.72
N VAL A 238 -28.13 3.67 7.56
CA VAL A 238 -28.24 2.70 6.46
C VAL A 238 -27.47 1.43 6.80
N ILE A 239 -28.15 0.29 6.86
CA ILE A 239 -27.56 -1.03 7.04
C ILE A 239 -27.16 -1.60 5.69
N GLY A 240 -28.08 -1.57 4.71
CA GLY A 240 -27.87 -2.13 3.40
C GLY A 240 -29.13 -2.12 2.55
N SER A 241 -29.09 -2.87 1.44
CA SER A 241 -30.21 -3.05 0.54
C SER A 241 -30.56 -4.52 0.37
N VAL A 242 -31.85 -4.80 0.15
CA VAL A 242 -32.35 -6.13 -0.15
C VAL A 242 -31.78 -6.63 -1.46
N SER A 243 -31.00 -7.71 -1.41
CA SER A 243 -30.44 -8.34 -2.62
C SER A 243 -31.25 -9.56 -3.09
N GLU A 244 -31.90 -10.26 -2.18
CA GLU A 244 -32.63 -11.48 -2.47
C GLU A 244 -33.75 -11.71 -1.45
N LEU A 245 -34.88 -12.23 -1.90
CA LEU A 245 -35.99 -12.64 -1.04
C LEU A 245 -36.03 -14.16 -0.98
N ARG A 246 -36.08 -14.70 0.21
CA ARG A 246 -36.22 -16.15 0.43
C ARG A 246 -37.39 -16.44 1.35
N ALA A 247 -38.10 -17.52 1.04
CA ALA A 247 -39.07 -18.09 1.95
C ALA A 247 -38.37 -19.12 2.88
N ASP A 248 -38.71 -19.15 4.15
CA ASP A 248 -38.23 -20.20 5.04
C ASP A 248 -38.85 -21.54 4.67
N ASP A 249 -38.09 -22.64 4.81
CA ASP A 249 -38.51 -24.02 4.50
C ASP A 249 -39.83 -24.42 5.21
N SER A 250 -40.18 -23.71 6.28
CA SER A 250 -41.42 -23.93 7.04
C SER A 250 -42.63 -23.15 6.54
N ASP A 251 -42.52 -22.36 5.46
CA ASP A 251 -43.59 -21.53 4.86
C ASP A 251 -44.24 -20.54 5.86
N THR A 252 -43.60 -20.29 6.99
CA THR A 252 -44.17 -19.52 8.10
C THR A 252 -43.60 -18.08 8.18
N SER A 253 -42.43 -17.83 7.62
CA SER A 253 -41.80 -16.51 7.63
C SER A 253 -40.94 -16.29 6.38
N ASN A 254 -41.08 -15.13 5.81
CA ASN A 254 -40.17 -14.67 4.75
C ASN A 254 -38.95 -14.00 5.39
N TYR A 255 -37.77 -14.20 4.80
CA TYR A 255 -36.58 -13.44 5.15
C TYR A 255 -35.94 -12.86 3.91
N ALA A 256 -35.16 -11.84 4.10
CA ALA A 256 -34.39 -11.23 3.02
C ALA A 256 -32.89 -11.35 3.26
N ILE A 257 -32.14 -11.45 2.20
CA ILE A 257 -30.69 -11.31 2.21
C ILE A 257 -30.37 -9.87 1.87
N LEU A 258 -29.54 -9.23 2.68
CA LEU A 258 -29.09 -7.87 2.48
C LEU A 258 -27.64 -7.84 2.05
N THR A 259 -27.34 -6.89 1.17
CA THR A 259 -25.95 -6.45 0.89
C THR A 259 -25.67 -5.22 1.74
N PRO A 260 -24.64 -5.22 2.60
CA PRO A 260 -24.27 -4.06 3.39
C PRO A 260 -24.02 -2.84 2.52
N ALA A 261 -24.35 -1.66 3.01
CA ALA A 261 -24.07 -0.40 2.32
C ALA A 261 -22.60 0.05 2.51
N ALA A 262 -22.01 -0.29 3.66
CA ALA A 262 -20.61 -0.05 3.95
C ALA A 262 -19.72 -1.09 3.25
N ASP A 263 -18.64 -0.66 2.59
CA ASP A 263 -17.61 -1.55 2.06
C ASP A 263 -16.68 -2.05 3.19
N LEU A 264 -17.13 -3.09 3.92
CA LEU A 264 -16.41 -3.62 5.08
C LEU A 264 -14.97 -4.06 4.77
N ASN A 265 -14.65 -4.37 3.53
CA ASN A 265 -13.31 -4.80 3.11
C ASN A 265 -12.37 -3.64 2.80
N GLY A 266 -12.91 -2.53 2.32
CA GLY A 266 -12.13 -1.33 1.92
C GLY A 266 -11.96 -0.28 3.01
N LEU A 267 -12.65 -0.38 4.17
CA LEU A 267 -12.62 0.63 5.22
C LEU A 267 -11.21 0.83 5.78
N THR A 268 -10.67 2.03 5.70
CA THR A 268 -9.45 2.45 6.38
C THR A 268 -9.74 3.36 7.57
N GLU A 269 -10.79 4.16 7.47
CA GLU A 269 -11.24 5.10 8.48
C GLU A 269 -12.72 4.91 8.75
N VAL A 270 -13.11 5.10 9.99
CA VAL A 270 -14.48 4.99 10.48
C VAL A 270 -14.78 6.10 11.47
N CYS A 271 -16.05 6.31 11.73
CA CYS A 271 -16.52 7.26 12.72
C CYS A 271 -17.30 6.52 13.82
N ILE A 272 -16.93 6.75 15.06
CA ILE A 272 -17.60 6.23 16.26
C ILE A 272 -18.58 7.28 16.73
N ILE A 273 -19.86 6.92 16.86
CA ILE A 273 -20.92 7.76 17.44
C ILE A 273 -21.00 7.43 18.92
N LYS A 274 -20.57 8.36 19.78
CA LYS A 274 -20.54 8.18 21.24
C LYS A 274 -21.83 8.62 21.91
N SER A 275 -22.58 9.54 21.29
CA SER A 275 -23.88 9.98 21.81
C SER A 275 -24.84 10.39 20.70
N PHE A 276 -26.11 10.13 20.90
CA PHE A 276 -27.18 10.49 19.98
C PHE A 276 -28.48 10.78 20.73
N GLU A 277 -29.36 11.59 20.15
CA GLU A 277 -30.67 11.87 20.73
C GLU A 277 -31.64 10.70 20.45
N ILE A 278 -32.23 10.15 21.50
CA ILE A 278 -33.30 9.14 21.37
C ILE A 278 -34.59 9.90 21.11
N VAL A 279 -35.07 9.85 19.88
CA VAL A 279 -36.39 10.39 19.54
C VAL A 279 -37.43 9.43 20.07
N SER A 280 -38.14 9.83 21.15
CA SER A 280 -39.20 9.10 21.78
C SER A 280 -40.56 9.25 21.04
#